data_811d022a2fbd03b2055fc1619ff17392
#
_entry.id   811d022a2fbd03b2055fc1619ff17392
#
_cell.length_a   1.000
_cell.length_b   1.000
_cell.length_c   1.000
_cell.angle_alpha   90.00
_cell.angle_beta   90.00
_cell.angle_gamma   90.00
#
_symmetry.space_group_name_H-M   'P 1'
#
loop_
_entity.id
_entity.type
_entity.pdbx_description
1 polymer ?
#
loop_
_entity_poly.entity_id
_entity_poly.type
_entity_poly.pdbx_seq_one_letter_code
_entity_poly.pdbx_strand_id
1 'polypeptide(L)'
;MLNTIESINNAVNNFIWGVPAMICIIGVGLYLSIRTNFLQIRKFSYAIRVTLGRMFRKRDASDGTMTPFQAVCTALATTVGTGNIAGVAGAIAIGGPGSVFWMWISAILGMCTKFSEVTLAVHFREVNEKGDLVGGPMYYIKNGLGKNWRWLATLFSVFGVLTVFGTGNATQVNTITTAINSALMNYHLIDARSARTTSLIIGIILAALVALVLLGGIKRIGSVTEKLVPFMALFYIVLAVGVVLLNINRVPAVFSSIVYGAFNPAAVTGGVVGTFFMSMKKGVSRGIFSNEAGLGTGSIAHACADTKKPVKQGFFGIFEVFADTIVICTLTAFVILCSGVPVPYGEAAGAELTILGFTSTYGSWVSIFTAAAMCCFAFSTIIGWGLYGARCIEFLFSSRIIKAFMIVYSLVAVLGATMDLGMLWSIAETFNGLMAIPNLIAVFLLSGTVVKLVREYFDGEGKG
;
A
#
# COMPACT_ATOMS: atom_id res chain seq x y z
N MET A 1 30.59 -11.89 -5.62
CA MET A 1 29.30 -12.45 -5.15
C MET A 1 28.27 -11.37 -4.88
N LEU A 2 28.51 -10.36 -4.03
CA LEU A 2 27.56 -9.27 -3.78
C LEU A 2 27.16 -8.52 -5.06
N ASN A 3 28.13 -8.09 -5.87
CA ASN A 3 27.87 -7.39 -7.15
C ASN A 3 27.05 -8.26 -8.15
N THR A 4 27.23 -9.58 -8.13
CA THR A 4 26.45 -10.49 -8.97
C THR A 4 24.99 -10.57 -8.51
N ILE A 5 24.77 -10.65 -7.18
CA ILE A 5 23.42 -10.65 -6.59
C ILE A 5 22.71 -9.32 -6.90
N GLU A 6 23.41 -8.21 -6.75
CA GLU A 6 22.88 -6.89 -7.07
C GLU A 6 22.53 -6.74 -8.54
N SER A 7 23.39 -7.20 -9.44
CA SER A 7 23.13 -7.18 -10.88
C SER A 7 21.91 -8.02 -11.27
N ILE A 8 21.77 -9.24 -10.71
CA ILE A 8 20.61 -10.09 -10.94
C ILE A 8 19.35 -9.45 -10.37
N ASN A 9 19.42 -8.93 -9.14
CA ASN A 9 18.29 -8.25 -8.51
C ASN A 9 17.82 -7.05 -9.32
N ASN A 10 18.74 -6.22 -9.80
CA ASN A 10 18.43 -5.05 -10.63
C ASN A 10 17.79 -5.45 -11.97
N ALA A 11 18.26 -6.53 -12.60
CA ALA A 11 17.66 -7.04 -13.83
C ALA A 11 16.21 -7.52 -13.60
N VAL A 12 15.98 -8.28 -12.52
CA VAL A 12 14.64 -8.78 -12.14
C VAL A 12 13.73 -7.63 -11.73
N ASN A 13 14.21 -6.69 -10.92
CA ASN A 13 13.46 -5.52 -10.48
C ASN A 13 13.03 -4.65 -11.68
N ASN A 14 13.96 -4.37 -12.61
CA ASN A 14 13.65 -3.62 -13.82
C ASN A 14 12.65 -4.32 -14.74
N PHE A 15 12.61 -5.65 -14.76
CA PHE A 15 11.60 -6.41 -15.50
C PHE A 15 10.23 -6.31 -14.84
N ILE A 16 10.16 -6.53 -13.52
CA ILE A 16 8.91 -6.58 -12.74
C ILE A 16 8.26 -5.20 -12.61
N TRP A 17 9.05 -4.16 -12.41
CA TRP A 17 8.56 -2.77 -12.39
C TRP A 17 8.73 -2.10 -13.77
N GLY A 18 9.01 -2.91 -14.79
CA GLY A 18 9.14 -2.51 -16.18
C GLY A 18 7.83 -2.57 -16.95
N VAL A 19 7.93 -2.21 -18.25
CA VAL A 19 6.78 -2.17 -19.17
C VAL A 19 6.01 -3.50 -19.25
N PRO A 20 6.65 -4.69 -19.32
CA PRO A 20 5.91 -5.95 -19.45
C PRO A 20 4.98 -6.22 -18.28
N ALA A 21 5.45 -6.07 -17.06
CA ALA A 21 4.62 -6.32 -15.88
C ALA A 21 3.53 -5.26 -15.71
N MET A 22 3.82 -3.98 -16.02
CA MET A 22 2.81 -2.94 -16.04
C MET A 22 1.68 -3.24 -17.03
N ILE A 23 2.01 -3.73 -18.23
CA ILE A 23 1.01 -4.15 -19.22
C ILE A 23 0.14 -5.29 -18.65
N CYS A 24 0.74 -6.25 -17.95
CA CYS A 24 -0.01 -7.34 -17.33
C CYS A 24 -0.94 -6.81 -16.22
N ILE A 25 -0.45 -5.96 -15.33
CA ILE A 25 -1.26 -5.44 -14.20
C ILE A 25 -2.41 -4.56 -14.73
N ILE A 26 -2.10 -3.61 -15.60
CA ILE A 26 -3.08 -2.72 -16.23
C ILE A 26 -4.03 -3.51 -17.12
N GLY A 27 -3.50 -4.46 -17.90
CA GLY A 27 -4.27 -5.33 -18.80
C GLY A 27 -5.27 -6.20 -18.05
N VAL A 28 -4.88 -6.83 -16.95
CA VAL A 28 -5.80 -7.60 -16.09
C VAL A 28 -6.84 -6.68 -15.47
N GLY A 29 -6.46 -5.49 -14.98
CA GLY A 29 -7.39 -4.51 -14.44
C GLY A 29 -8.42 -4.04 -15.48
N LEU A 30 -7.99 -3.77 -16.71
CA LEU A 30 -8.87 -3.41 -17.82
C LEU A 30 -9.78 -4.58 -18.22
N TYR A 31 -9.22 -5.79 -18.35
CA TYR A 31 -9.99 -6.99 -18.65
C TYR A 31 -11.11 -7.23 -17.61
N LEU A 32 -10.79 -7.15 -16.32
CA LEU A 32 -11.78 -7.27 -15.25
C LEU A 32 -12.81 -6.14 -15.29
N SER A 33 -12.38 -4.91 -15.57
CA SER A 33 -13.29 -3.77 -15.72
C SER A 33 -14.30 -3.99 -16.83
N ILE A 34 -13.86 -4.48 -17.99
CA ILE A 34 -14.76 -4.84 -19.12
C ILE A 34 -15.68 -5.99 -18.72
N ARG A 35 -15.16 -7.07 -18.14
CA ARG A 35 -15.93 -8.26 -17.72
C ARG A 35 -17.00 -7.94 -16.67
N THR A 36 -16.75 -6.98 -15.79
CA THR A 36 -17.71 -6.52 -14.77
C THR A 36 -18.51 -5.30 -15.20
N ASN A 37 -18.36 -4.88 -16.47
CA ASN A 37 -19.02 -3.72 -17.03
C ASN A 37 -18.70 -2.43 -16.24
N PHE A 38 -17.41 -2.18 -15.99
CA PHE A 38 -16.89 -1.02 -15.23
C PHE A 38 -17.58 -0.82 -13.88
N LEU A 39 -17.72 -1.91 -13.12
CA LEU A 39 -18.40 -1.93 -11.83
C LEU A 39 -17.84 -0.85 -10.87
N GLN A 40 -16.53 -0.65 -10.85
CA GLN A 40 -15.86 0.33 -9.99
C GLN A 40 -16.32 1.77 -10.26
N ILE A 41 -16.77 2.08 -11.48
CA ILE A 41 -17.32 3.39 -11.85
C ILE A 41 -18.82 3.41 -11.58
N ARG A 42 -19.57 2.45 -12.17
CA ARG A 42 -21.04 2.43 -12.07
C ARG A 42 -21.58 2.29 -10.66
N LYS A 43 -20.87 1.56 -9.81
CA LYS A 43 -21.27 1.30 -8.42
C LYS A 43 -20.37 2.02 -7.40
N PHE A 44 -19.65 3.06 -7.85
CA PHE A 44 -18.76 3.82 -6.97
C PHE A 44 -19.50 4.43 -5.78
N SER A 45 -20.62 5.09 -6.00
CA SER A 45 -21.44 5.65 -4.91
C SER A 45 -21.91 4.58 -3.93
N TYR A 46 -22.20 3.36 -4.42
CA TYR A 46 -22.54 2.22 -3.57
C TYR A 46 -21.35 1.79 -2.73
N ALA A 47 -20.14 1.72 -3.32
CA ALA A 47 -18.90 1.38 -2.60
C ALA A 47 -18.65 2.36 -1.44
N ILE A 48 -18.74 3.67 -1.70
CA ILE A 48 -18.58 4.72 -0.69
C ILE A 48 -19.62 4.57 0.42
N ARG A 49 -20.90 4.39 0.07
CA ARG A 49 -22.00 4.25 1.04
C ARG A 49 -21.83 3.01 1.91
N VAL A 50 -21.45 1.87 1.34
CA VAL A 50 -21.25 0.62 2.08
C VAL A 50 -20.07 0.73 3.03
N THR A 51 -18.97 1.38 2.62
CA THR A 51 -17.77 1.53 3.46
C THR A 51 -18.00 2.54 4.57
N LEU A 52 -18.37 3.79 4.24
CA LEU A 52 -18.57 4.84 5.22
C LEU A 52 -19.76 4.54 6.14
N GLY A 53 -20.85 3.94 5.63
CA GLY A 53 -21.99 3.54 6.44
C GLY A 53 -21.67 2.48 7.50
N ARG A 54 -20.57 1.72 7.33
CA ARG A 54 -20.07 0.76 8.32
C ARG A 54 -19.17 1.41 9.37
N MET A 55 -18.50 2.50 9.03
CA MET A 55 -17.64 3.27 9.93
C MET A 55 -18.38 3.76 11.20
N PHE A 56 -19.67 4.05 11.06
CA PHE A 56 -20.50 4.57 12.15
C PHE A 56 -21.32 3.49 12.86
N ARG A 57 -21.23 2.21 12.46
CA ARG A 57 -21.98 1.11 13.09
C ARG A 57 -21.07 0.31 13.99
N LYS A 58 -21.21 0.46 15.30
CA LYS A 58 -20.56 -0.42 16.26
C LYS A 58 -21.11 -1.85 16.09
N ARG A 59 -20.24 -2.79 15.82
CA ARG A 59 -20.52 -4.22 15.80
C ARG A 59 -19.29 -4.94 16.30
N ASP A 60 -19.47 -5.85 17.22
CA ASP A 60 -18.40 -6.74 17.65
C ASP A 60 -18.20 -7.84 16.60
N ALA A 61 -16.95 -8.16 16.31
CA ALA A 61 -16.59 -9.28 15.48
C ALA A 61 -16.65 -10.58 16.30
N SER A 62 -17.02 -11.68 15.65
CA SER A 62 -16.93 -13.00 16.27
C SER A 62 -15.47 -13.38 16.55
N ASP A 63 -15.26 -14.40 17.39
CA ASP A 63 -13.89 -14.85 17.72
C ASP A 63 -13.16 -15.31 16.46
N GLY A 64 -11.86 -15.01 16.37
CA GLY A 64 -11.05 -15.32 15.22
C GLY A 64 -11.31 -14.48 13.97
N THR A 65 -12.05 -13.37 14.07
CA THR A 65 -12.42 -12.51 12.94
C THR A 65 -12.17 -11.03 13.23
N MET A 66 -12.28 -10.20 12.18
CA MET A 66 -12.34 -8.74 12.24
C MET A 66 -13.71 -8.25 11.79
N THR A 67 -14.16 -7.08 12.24
CA THR A 67 -15.28 -6.42 11.57
C THR A 67 -14.89 -6.07 10.12
N PRO A 68 -15.84 -5.94 9.18
CA PRO A 68 -15.53 -5.50 7.82
C PRO A 68 -14.79 -4.15 7.77
N PHE A 69 -15.06 -3.26 8.73
CA PHE A 69 -14.35 -1.98 8.83
C PHE A 69 -12.92 -2.14 9.37
N GLN A 70 -12.71 -2.98 10.38
CA GLN A 70 -11.36 -3.34 10.87
C GLN A 70 -10.51 -3.96 9.76
N ALA A 71 -11.10 -4.82 8.93
CA ALA A 71 -10.40 -5.45 7.82
C ALA A 71 -9.94 -4.43 6.77
N VAL A 72 -10.79 -3.46 6.39
CA VAL A 72 -10.38 -2.40 5.46
C VAL A 72 -9.36 -1.45 6.10
N CYS A 73 -9.49 -1.12 7.38
CA CYS A 73 -8.48 -0.33 8.08
C CYS A 73 -7.13 -1.06 8.14
N THR A 74 -7.13 -2.38 8.32
CA THR A 74 -5.91 -3.18 8.31
C THR A 74 -5.28 -3.22 6.91
N ALA A 75 -6.08 -3.32 5.85
CA ALA A 75 -5.58 -3.21 4.48
C ALA A 75 -5.07 -1.79 4.17
N LEU A 76 -5.80 -0.75 4.55
CA LEU A 76 -5.35 0.64 4.43
C LEU A 76 -4.09 0.94 5.27
N ALA A 77 -3.87 0.23 6.37
CA ALA A 77 -2.65 0.37 7.16
C ALA A 77 -1.39 -0.01 6.37
N THR A 78 -1.50 -0.94 5.41
CA THR A 78 -0.38 -1.34 4.55
C THR A 78 -0.22 -0.45 3.33
N THR A 79 -1.34 -0.01 2.74
CA THR A 79 -1.35 0.79 1.52
C THR A 79 -1.09 2.27 1.81
N VAL A 80 -1.74 2.84 2.83
CA VAL A 80 -1.51 4.23 3.26
C VAL A 80 -0.27 4.29 4.16
N GLY A 81 0.88 4.42 3.52
CA GLY A 81 2.18 4.36 4.15
C GLY A 81 3.16 5.41 3.61
N THR A 82 4.44 5.13 3.77
CA THR A 82 5.51 5.98 3.24
C THR A 82 5.47 6.12 1.71
N GLY A 83 4.86 5.15 1.01
CA GLY A 83 4.67 5.18 -0.44
C GLY A 83 3.84 6.37 -0.92
N ASN A 84 2.83 6.78 -0.17
CA ASN A 84 1.98 7.94 -0.50
C ASN A 84 2.71 9.28 -0.37
N ILE A 85 3.79 9.33 0.39
CA ILE A 85 4.60 10.52 0.65
C ILE A 85 5.85 10.50 -0.22
N ALA A 86 6.76 9.56 0.04
CA ALA A 86 8.03 9.44 -0.66
C ALA A 86 7.87 8.89 -2.10
N GLY A 87 6.95 7.95 -2.32
CA GLY A 87 6.71 7.35 -3.63
C GLY A 87 6.15 8.36 -4.63
N VAL A 88 5.22 9.23 -4.20
CA VAL A 88 4.66 10.30 -5.04
C VAL A 88 5.72 11.34 -5.37
N ALA A 89 6.53 11.76 -4.37
CA ALA A 89 7.64 12.68 -4.58
C ALA A 89 8.63 12.12 -5.62
N GLY A 90 9.03 10.85 -5.48
CA GLY A 90 9.91 10.18 -6.43
C GLY A 90 9.30 10.02 -7.83
N ALA A 91 7.98 9.78 -7.93
CA ALA A 91 7.29 9.74 -9.21
C ALA A 91 7.34 11.09 -9.93
N ILE A 92 7.08 12.18 -9.22
CA ILE A 92 7.11 13.55 -9.77
C ILE A 92 8.54 13.93 -10.16
N ALA A 93 9.53 13.66 -9.32
CA ALA A 93 10.93 14.01 -9.58
C ALA A 93 11.48 13.30 -10.83
N ILE A 94 11.23 12.01 -11.01
CA ILE A 94 11.75 11.23 -12.14
C ILE A 94 10.81 11.24 -13.37
N GLY A 95 9.50 11.21 -13.13
CA GLY A 95 8.48 11.10 -14.20
C GLY A 95 7.81 12.42 -14.57
N GLY A 96 8.12 13.51 -13.85
CA GLY A 96 7.43 14.79 -14.00
C GLY A 96 6.02 14.79 -13.40
N PRO A 97 5.35 15.97 -13.40
CA PRO A 97 3.97 16.10 -12.88
C PRO A 97 2.98 15.15 -13.53
N GLY A 98 3.18 14.84 -14.83
CA GLY A 98 2.33 13.92 -15.59
C GLY A 98 2.26 12.50 -15.02
N SER A 99 3.24 12.09 -14.21
CA SER A 99 3.21 10.79 -13.52
C SER A 99 1.97 10.64 -12.62
N VAL A 100 1.47 11.74 -12.06
CA VAL A 100 0.25 11.75 -11.21
C VAL A 100 -0.99 11.35 -12.04
N PHE A 101 -1.11 11.82 -13.26
CA PHE A 101 -2.19 11.40 -14.18
C PHE A 101 -2.17 9.87 -14.39
N TRP A 102 -1.01 9.30 -14.62
CA TRP A 102 -0.86 7.86 -14.81
C TRP A 102 -1.09 7.06 -13.53
N MET A 103 -0.82 7.64 -12.35
CA MET A 103 -1.26 7.06 -11.07
C MET A 103 -2.79 6.99 -11.00
N TRP A 104 -3.53 8.03 -11.45
CA TRP A 104 -5.00 7.99 -11.47
C TRP A 104 -5.53 6.91 -12.40
N ILE A 105 -4.97 6.79 -13.61
CA ILE A 105 -5.39 5.74 -14.56
C ILE A 105 -5.16 4.35 -13.97
N SER A 106 -3.97 4.11 -13.37
CA SER A 106 -3.67 2.83 -12.73
C SER A 106 -4.60 2.53 -11.55
N ALA A 107 -4.96 3.55 -10.76
CA ALA A 107 -5.88 3.39 -9.63
C ALA A 107 -7.31 3.07 -10.09
N ILE A 108 -7.84 3.75 -11.12
CA ILE A 108 -9.18 3.48 -11.65
C ILE A 108 -9.30 2.02 -12.12
N LEU A 109 -8.30 1.49 -12.80
CA LEU A 109 -8.27 0.09 -13.21
C LEU A 109 -7.98 -0.84 -12.03
N GLY A 110 -7.06 -0.43 -11.15
CA GLY A 110 -6.69 -1.13 -9.93
C GLY A 110 -7.86 -1.33 -8.96
N MET A 111 -8.84 -0.40 -8.92
CA MET A 111 -10.06 -0.58 -8.12
C MET A 111 -10.81 -1.85 -8.48
N CYS A 112 -10.90 -2.20 -9.77
CA CYS A 112 -11.56 -3.42 -10.20
C CYS A 112 -10.74 -4.67 -9.88
N THR A 113 -9.41 -4.57 -10.01
CA THR A 113 -8.50 -5.65 -9.62
C THR A 113 -8.60 -5.93 -8.12
N LYS A 114 -8.50 -4.89 -7.28
CA LYS A 114 -8.62 -5.02 -5.81
C LYS A 114 -9.99 -5.55 -5.41
N PHE A 115 -11.07 -5.07 -6.03
CA PHE A 115 -12.42 -5.61 -5.84
C PHE A 115 -12.47 -7.12 -6.09
N SER A 116 -11.85 -7.58 -7.18
CA SER A 116 -11.82 -8.99 -7.57
C SER A 116 -11.00 -9.82 -6.58
N GLU A 117 -9.81 -9.34 -6.21
CA GLU A 117 -8.93 -9.96 -5.20
C GLU A 117 -9.67 -10.15 -3.86
N VAL A 118 -10.30 -9.10 -3.36
CA VAL A 118 -11.04 -9.13 -2.09
C VAL A 118 -12.25 -10.07 -2.17
N THR A 119 -13.00 -10.02 -3.28
CA THR A 119 -14.15 -10.90 -3.50
C THR A 119 -13.72 -12.37 -3.51
N LEU A 120 -12.65 -12.71 -4.23
CA LEU A 120 -12.12 -14.07 -4.28
C LEU A 120 -11.56 -14.52 -2.93
N ALA A 121 -10.86 -13.63 -2.21
CA ALA A 121 -10.27 -13.96 -0.92
C ALA A 121 -11.33 -14.29 0.14
N VAL A 122 -12.45 -13.58 0.15
CA VAL A 122 -13.57 -13.87 1.05
C VAL A 122 -14.34 -15.10 0.62
N HIS A 123 -14.47 -15.34 -0.70
CA HIS A 123 -15.20 -16.50 -1.25
C HIS A 123 -14.47 -17.81 -0.99
N PHE A 124 -13.15 -17.86 -1.18
CA PHE A 124 -12.32 -19.06 -1.08
C PHE A 124 -11.56 -19.22 0.25
N ARG A 125 -11.86 -18.38 1.25
CA ARG A 125 -11.22 -18.46 2.58
C ARG A 125 -11.55 -19.76 3.31
N GLU A 126 -10.72 -20.06 4.28
CA GLU A 126 -10.87 -21.22 5.17
C GLU A 126 -10.95 -20.76 6.63
N VAL A 127 -11.25 -21.71 7.51
CA VAL A 127 -11.09 -21.56 8.95
C VAL A 127 -9.90 -22.41 9.37
N ASN A 128 -8.93 -21.82 10.07
CA ASN A 128 -7.76 -22.55 10.52
C ASN A 128 -8.04 -23.39 11.79
N GLU A 129 -7.04 -24.13 12.26
CA GLU A 129 -7.10 -24.98 13.47
C GLU A 129 -7.46 -24.18 14.75
N LYS A 130 -7.25 -22.86 14.75
CA LYS A 130 -7.55 -21.97 15.90
C LYS A 130 -8.91 -21.31 15.79
N GLY A 131 -9.67 -21.57 14.73
CA GLY A 131 -10.96 -20.93 14.48
C GLY A 131 -10.85 -19.57 13.78
N ASP A 132 -9.66 -19.12 13.39
CA ASP A 132 -9.49 -17.85 12.67
C ASP A 132 -9.87 -18.02 11.19
N LEU A 133 -10.49 -16.96 10.62
CA LEU A 133 -10.67 -16.84 9.19
C LEU A 133 -9.33 -16.54 8.51
N VAL A 134 -8.97 -17.35 7.50
CA VAL A 134 -7.74 -17.25 6.73
C VAL A 134 -8.03 -17.27 5.25
N GLY A 135 -7.40 -16.38 4.49
CA GLY A 135 -7.62 -16.26 3.06
C GLY A 135 -6.54 -15.39 2.39
N GLY A 136 -6.78 -15.05 1.14
CA GLY A 136 -5.84 -14.31 0.31
C GLY A 136 -5.44 -15.10 -0.93
N PRO A 137 -4.44 -14.64 -1.71
CA PRO A 137 -4.04 -15.27 -2.96
C PRO A 137 -3.73 -16.76 -2.85
N MET A 138 -2.99 -17.15 -1.82
CA MET A 138 -2.64 -18.55 -1.60
C MET A 138 -3.86 -19.45 -1.43
N TYR A 139 -4.95 -18.94 -0.84
CA TYR A 139 -6.17 -19.72 -0.62
C TYR A 139 -7.06 -19.76 -1.86
N TYR A 140 -7.26 -18.64 -2.58
CA TYR A 140 -8.06 -18.72 -3.81
C TYR A 140 -7.31 -19.38 -4.96
N ILE A 141 -5.97 -19.41 -4.98
CA ILE A 141 -5.21 -20.27 -5.88
C ILE A 141 -5.44 -21.74 -5.54
N LYS A 142 -5.28 -22.11 -4.27
CA LYS A 142 -5.44 -23.48 -3.79
C LYS A 142 -6.85 -24.00 -4.03
N ASN A 143 -7.88 -23.23 -3.66
CA ASN A 143 -9.27 -23.67 -3.63
C ASN A 143 -10.03 -23.36 -4.93
N GLY A 144 -9.65 -22.29 -5.63
CA GLY A 144 -10.30 -21.87 -6.86
C GLY A 144 -9.72 -22.51 -8.12
N LEU A 145 -8.39 -22.67 -8.20
CA LEU A 145 -7.73 -23.29 -9.35
C LEU A 145 -7.46 -24.80 -9.18
N GLY A 146 -7.51 -25.28 -7.94
CA GLY A 146 -7.36 -26.70 -7.63
C GLY A 146 -5.91 -27.15 -7.38
N LYS A 147 -5.78 -28.49 -7.19
CA LYS A 147 -4.53 -29.11 -6.69
C LYS A 147 -3.30 -28.86 -7.58
N ASN A 148 -3.48 -28.80 -8.90
CA ASN A 148 -2.39 -28.61 -9.85
C ASN A 148 -1.74 -27.22 -9.77
N TRP A 149 -2.41 -26.26 -9.16
CA TRP A 149 -1.93 -24.87 -9.01
C TRP A 149 -1.36 -24.57 -7.62
N ARG A 150 -1.28 -25.58 -6.75
CA ARG A 150 -0.80 -25.38 -5.36
C ARG A 150 0.64 -24.84 -5.31
N TRP A 151 1.48 -25.17 -6.28
CA TRP A 151 2.82 -24.63 -6.40
C TRP A 151 2.82 -23.09 -6.52
N LEU A 152 1.83 -22.53 -7.26
CA LEU A 152 1.69 -21.09 -7.45
C LEU A 152 1.29 -20.40 -6.13
N ALA A 153 0.43 -21.04 -5.32
CA ALA A 153 0.06 -20.57 -3.98
C ALA A 153 1.27 -20.57 -3.02
N THR A 154 2.10 -21.61 -3.10
CA THR A 154 3.35 -21.70 -2.34
C THR A 154 4.32 -20.60 -2.76
N LEU A 155 4.48 -20.37 -4.06
CA LEU A 155 5.36 -19.32 -4.59
C LEU A 155 4.94 -17.93 -4.10
N PHE A 156 3.63 -17.62 -4.15
CA PHE A 156 3.09 -16.38 -3.59
C PHE A 156 3.46 -16.21 -2.11
N SER A 157 3.25 -17.27 -1.32
CA SER A 157 3.51 -17.23 0.12
C SER A 157 4.99 -17.09 0.45
N VAL A 158 5.89 -17.72 -0.33
CA VAL A 158 7.35 -17.55 -0.19
C VAL A 158 7.76 -16.10 -0.46
N PHE A 159 7.29 -15.52 -1.57
CA PHE A 159 7.56 -14.12 -1.88
C PHE A 159 6.99 -13.18 -0.81
N GLY A 160 5.80 -13.49 -0.29
CA GLY A 160 5.19 -12.76 0.82
C GLY A 160 6.06 -12.75 2.07
N VAL A 161 6.56 -13.90 2.51
CA VAL A 161 7.43 -13.99 3.68
C VAL A 161 8.73 -13.21 3.49
N LEU A 162 9.33 -13.23 2.30
CA LEU A 162 10.54 -12.48 2.02
C LEU A 162 10.29 -10.96 1.98
N THR A 163 9.17 -10.55 1.41
CA THR A 163 8.79 -9.13 1.29
C THR A 163 8.54 -8.49 2.65
N VAL A 164 7.87 -9.19 3.57
CA VAL A 164 7.43 -8.56 4.83
C VAL A 164 8.58 -8.11 5.71
N PHE A 165 9.72 -8.79 5.70
CA PHE A 165 10.89 -8.40 6.48
C PHE A 165 11.55 -7.12 5.95
N GLY A 166 11.56 -6.91 4.64
CA GLY A 166 12.11 -5.71 4.01
C GLY A 166 11.08 -4.59 3.91
N THR A 167 10.24 -4.64 2.87
CA THR A 167 9.26 -3.58 2.56
C THR A 167 8.26 -3.35 3.69
N GLY A 168 7.81 -4.43 4.34
CA GLY A 168 6.82 -4.36 5.41
C GLY A 168 7.37 -3.93 6.77
N ASN A 169 8.67 -4.07 7.03
CA ASN A 169 9.25 -3.82 8.36
C ASN A 169 10.49 -2.92 8.27
N ALA A 170 11.65 -3.45 7.87
CA ALA A 170 12.94 -2.76 8.01
C ALA A 170 12.95 -1.38 7.35
N THR A 171 12.36 -1.24 6.15
CA THR A 171 12.27 0.04 5.45
C THR A 171 11.36 1.04 6.17
N GLN A 172 10.28 0.57 6.77
CA GLN A 172 9.35 1.42 7.53
C GLN A 172 9.99 1.92 8.82
N VAL A 173 10.68 1.02 9.53
CA VAL A 173 11.42 1.41 10.74
C VAL A 173 12.54 2.39 10.43
N ASN A 174 13.27 2.19 9.33
CA ASN A 174 14.30 3.13 8.87
C ASN A 174 13.70 4.51 8.59
N THR A 175 12.52 4.55 7.96
CA THR A 175 11.80 5.82 7.71
C THR A 175 11.41 6.52 9.03
N ILE A 176 10.93 5.78 10.03
CA ILE A 176 10.60 6.33 11.36
C ILE A 176 11.85 6.92 12.01
N THR A 177 12.93 6.15 12.05
CA THR A 177 14.18 6.59 12.69
C THR A 177 14.77 7.80 12.00
N THR A 178 14.74 7.85 10.67
CA THR A 178 15.20 8.99 9.88
C THR A 178 14.34 10.22 10.15
N ALA A 179 13.02 10.10 10.17
CA ALA A 179 12.10 11.19 10.43
C ALA A 179 12.29 11.78 11.84
N ILE A 180 12.40 10.93 12.86
CA ILE A 180 12.61 11.35 14.25
C ILE A 180 13.99 12.01 14.41
N ASN A 181 15.06 11.38 13.89
CA ASN A 181 16.40 11.93 13.97
C ASN A 181 16.49 13.30 13.28
N SER A 182 15.89 13.43 12.08
CA SER A 182 15.84 14.71 11.37
C SER A 182 15.12 15.79 12.19
N ALA A 183 13.99 15.46 12.80
CA ALA A 183 13.26 16.37 13.65
C ALA A 183 14.11 16.79 14.88
N LEU A 184 14.72 15.83 15.57
CA LEU A 184 15.56 16.10 16.75
C LEU A 184 16.81 16.94 16.41
N MET A 185 17.44 16.70 15.26
CA MET A 185 18.58 17.50 14.78
C MET A 185 18.15 18.91 14.40
N ASN A 186 16.99 19.08 13.76
CA ASN A 186 16.49 20.41 13.42
C ASN A 186 16.22 21.29 14.64
N TYR A 187 15.89 20.67 15.79
CA TYR A 187 15.72 21.37 17.07
C TYR A 187 16.98 21.38 17.94
N HIS A 188 18.13 20.95 17.39
CA HIS A 188 19.42 20.88 18.10
C HIS A 188 19.39 20.05 19.38
N LEU A 189 18.50 19.05 19.48
CA LEU A 189 18.39 18.15 20.64
C LEU A 189 19.39 17.00 20.57
N ILE A 190 19.82 16.62 19.39
CA ILE A 190 20.87 15.60 19.15
C ILE A 190 21.82 16.10 18.06
N ASP A 191 23.04 15.55 18.07
CA ASP A 191 24.01 15.70 17.00
C ASP A 191 24.08 14.46 16.10
N ALA A 192 24.80 14.53 14.98
CA ALA A 192 24.95 13.41 14.06
C ALA A 192 25.62 12.17 14.69
N ARG A 193 26.43 12.35 15.76
CA ARG A 193 27.08 11.23 16.47
C ARG A 193 26.08 10.46 17.32
N SER A 194 25.12 11.15 17.92
CA SER A 194 24.05 10.58 18.75
C SER A 194 22.95 9.91 17.93
N ALA A 195 22.81 10.22 16.63
CA ALA A 195 21.74 9.71 15.77
C ALA A 195 21.69 8.17 15.72
N ARG A 196 22.84 7.49 15.71
CA ARG A 196 22.90 6.01 15.70
C ARG A 196 22.36 5.39 17.00
N THR A 197 22.71 5.98 18.14
CA THR A 197 22.21 5.54 19.46
C THR A 197 20.72 5.80 19.58
N THR A 198 20.26 6.96 19.14
CA THR A 198 18.83 7.31 19.10
C THR A 198 18.05 6.32 18.21
N SER A 199 18.58 5.98 17.02
CA SER A 199 17.97 4.98 16.14
C SER A 199 17.85 3.61 16.82
N LEU A 200 18.87 3.16 17.56
CA LEU A 200 18.80 1.90 18.29
C LEU A 200 17.71 1.93 19.36
N ILE A 201 17.62 3.01 20.14
CA ILE A 201 16.57 3.17 21.16
C ILE A 201 15.20 3.15 20.53
N ILE A 202 14.99 3.89 19.43
CA ILE A 202 13.73 3.90 18.68
C ILE A 202 13.40 2.50 18.17
N GLY A 203 14.39 1.79 17.60
CA GLY A 203 14.22 0.42 17.10
C GLY A 203 13.75 -0.55 18.18
N ILE A 204 14.33 -0.47 19.39
CA ILE A 204 13.93 -1.31 20.54
C ILE A 204 12.49 -0.98 20.97
N ILE A 205 12.13 0.32 21.07
CA ILE A 205 10.77 0.74 21.42
C ILE A 205 9.78 0.24 20.37
N LEU A 206 10.10 0.40 19.08
CA LEU A 206 9.24 -0.07 17.99
C LEU A 206 9.10 -1.59 18.01
N ALA A 207 10.18 -2.35 18.23
CA ALA A 207 10.12 -3.80 18.35
C ALA A 207 9.16 -4.24 19.48
N ALA A 208 9.23 -3.57 20.64
CA ALA A 208 8.34 -3.84 21.75
C ALA A 208 6.87 -3.50 21.42
N LEU A 209 6.61 -2.35 20.79
CA LEU A 209 5.26 -1.93 20.40
C LEU A 209 4.66 -2.85 19.33
N VAL A 210 5.45 -3.22 18.32
CA VAL A 210 5.05 -4.15 17.26
C VAL A 210 4.73 -5.52 17.85
N ALA A 211 5.60 -6.06 18.71
CA ALA A 211 5.36 -7.33 19.40
C ALA A 211 4.08 -7.30 20.25
N LEU A 212 3.86 -6.20 20.99
CA LEU A 212 2.67 -6.03 21.82
C LEU A 212 1.38 -6.07 20.98
N VAL A 213 1.38 -5.48 19.78
CA VAL A 213 0.20 -5.49 18.91
C VAL A 213 0.04 -6.85 18.25
N LEU A 214 1.09 -7.38 17.60
CA LEU A 214 1.01 -8.59 16.78
C LEU A 214 0.74 -9.84 17.60
N LEU A 215 1.38 -9.99 18.77
CA LEU A 215 1.15 -11.13 19.67
C LEU A 215 -0.26 -11.15 20.28
N GLY A 216 -0.96 -10.02 20.24
CA GLY A 216 -2.39 -9.94 20.61
C GLY A 216 -3.35 -10.50 19.56
N GLY A 217 -2.83 -10.95 18.41
CA GLY A 217 -3.60 -11.60 17.35
C GLY A 217 -4.51 -10.66 16.55
N ILE A 218 -5.37 -11.27 15.72
CA ILE A 218 -6.20 -10.57 14.73
C ILE A 218 -7.07 -9.47 15.35
N LYS A 219 -7.71 -9.74 16.50
CA LYS A 219 -8.57 -8.75 17.18
C LYS A 219 -7.81 -7.50 17.59
N ARG A 220 -6.60 -7.66 18.14
CA ARG A 220 -5.79 -6.51 18.54
C ARG A 220 -5.28 -5.72 17.35
N ILE A 221 -4.82 -6.41 16.31
CA ILE A 221 -4.42 -5.78 15.04
C ILE A 221 -5.57 -4.94 14.49
N GLY A 222 -6.77 -5.52 14.35
CA GLY A 222 -7.95 -4.81 13.86
C GLY A 222 -8.35 -3.62 14.74
N SER A 223 -8.30 -3.77 16.06
CA SER A 223 -8.64 -2.68 17.00
C SER A 223 -7.65 -1.52 16.97
N VAL A 224 -6.36 -1.79 16.74
CA VAL A 224 -5.33 -0.75 16.61
C VAL A 224 -5.46 -0.04 15.27
N THR A 225 -5.57 -0.78 14.17
CA THR A 225 -5.66 -0.20 12.82
C THR A 225 -6.96 0.59 12.61
N GLU A 226 -8.09 0.15 13.18
CA GLU A 226 -9.38 0.85 13.14
C GLU A 226 -9.32 2.26 13.74
N LYS A 227 -8.47 2.48 14.73
CA LYS A 227 -8.30 3.79 15.37
C LYS A 227 -7.19 4.61 14.69
N LEU A 228 -6.06 3.96 14.44
CA LEU A 228 -4.86 4.61 13.93
C LEU A 228 -5.05 5.11 12.49
N VAL A 229 -5.61 4.27 11.60
CA VAL A 229 -5.69 4.58 10.17
C VAL A 229 -6.62 5.76 9.86
N PRO A 230 -7.86 5.82 10.35
CA PRO A 230 -8.70 6.99 10.11
C PRO A 230 -8.11 8.28 10.73
N PHE A 231 -7.49 8.17 11.91
CA PHE A 231 -6.83 9.30 12.56
C PHE A 231 -5.68 9.85 11.72
N MET A 232 -4.73 8.99 11.31
CA MET A 232 -3.57 9.41 10.54
C MET A 232 -3.96 9.95 9.16
N ALA A 233 -4.94 9.30 8.48
CA ALA A 233 -5.42 9.72 7.18
C ALA A 233 -6.12 11.09 7.26
N LEU A 234 -7.02 11.27 8.21
CA LEU A 234 -7.72 12.55 8.42
C LEU A 234 -6.73 13.68 8.75
N PHE A 235 -5.79 13.42 9.64
CA PHE A 235 -4.76 14.37 10.02
C PHE A 235 -3.93 14.82 8.81
N TYR A 236 -3.46 13.86 8.01
CA TYR A 236 -2.71 14.15 6.78
C TYR A 236 -3.54 14.92 5.76
N ILE A 237 -4.79 14.49 5.53
CA ILE A 237 -5.72 15.14 4.60
C ILE A 237 -5.96 16.60 5.00
N VAL A 238 -6.21 16.87 6.27
CA VAL A 238 -6.44 18.25 6.77
C VAL A 238 -5.24 19.14 6.50
N LEU A 239 -4.02 18.66 6.81
CA LEU A 239 -2.80 19.41 6.55
C LEU A 239 -2.56 19.65 5.05
N ALA A 240 -2.75 18.61 4.23
CA ALA A 240 -2.55 18.70 2.79
C ALA A 240 -3.58 19.62 2.10
N VAL A 241 -4.87 19.50 2.48
CA VAL A 241 -5.91 20.42 2.01
C VAL A 241 -5.62 21.86 2.40
N GLY A 242 -5.09 22.10 3.60
CA GLY A 242 -4.67 23.41 4.02
C GLY A 242 -3.58 24.03 3.10
N VAL A 243 -2.56 23.23 2.70
CA VAL A 243 -1.56 23.70 1.71
C VAL A 243 -2.24 24.08 0.39
N VAL A 244 -3.15 23.25 -0.10
CA VAL A 244 -3.88 23.48 -1.35
C VAL A 244 -4.71 24.77 -1.26
N LEU A 245 -5.45 24.96 -0.17
CA LEU A 245 -6.30 26.14 0.03
C LEU A 245 -5.47 27.44 0.13
N LEU A 246 -4.35 27.41 0.84
CA LEU A 246 -3.45 28.56 0.96
C LEU A 246 -2.75 28.89 -0.36
N ASN A 247 -2.64 27.95 -1.28
CA ASN A 247 -2.06 28.10 -2.61
C ASN A 247 -3.10 27.91 -3.74
N ILE A 248 -4.38 28.20 -3.49
CA ILE A 248 -5.49 27.92 -4.40
C ILE A 248 -5.29 28.50 -5.80
N ASN A 249 -4.64 29.65 -5.91
CA ASN A 249 -4.34 30.31 -7.17
C ASN A 249 -3.44 29.49 -8.10
N ARG A 250 -2.64 28.56 -7.56
CA ARG A 250 -1.74 27.68 -8.33
C ARG A 250 -2.42 26.39 -8.79
N VAL A 251 -3.55 26.02 -8.19
CA VAL A 251 -4.26 24.76 -8.48
C VAL A 251 -4.58 24.58 -9.97
N PRO A 252 -5.13 25.58 -10.70
CA PRO A 252 -5.41 25.39 -12.13
C PRO A 252 -4.14 25.12 -12.95
N ALA A 253 -3.04 25.83 -12.67
CA ALA A 253 -1.77 25.63 -13.37
C ALA A 253 -1.16 24.27 -13.06
N VAL A 254 -1.22 23.82 -11.79
CA VAL A 254 -0.76 22.48 -11.35
C VAL A 254 -1.59 21.40 -12.02
N PHE A 255 -2.90 21.51 -12.03
CA PHE A 255 -3.77 20.54 -12.71
C PHE A 255 -3.47 20.46 -14.21
N SER A 256 -3.31 21.61 -14.86
CA SER A 256 -2.88 21.67 -16.26
C SER A 256 -1.53 21.00 -16.48
N SER A 257 -0.54 21.23 -15.59
CA SER A 257 0.79 20.61 -15.70
C SER A 257 0.75 19.09 -15.53
N ILE A 258 -0.16 18.58 -14.70
CA ILE A 258 -0.38 17.13 -14.54
C ILE A 258 -0.96 16.54 -15.83
N VAL A 259 -2.04 17.11 -16.36
CA VAL A 259 -2.72 16.57 -17.55
C VAL A 259 -1.87 16.72 -18.81
N TYR A 260 -1.33 17.93 -19.04
CA TYR A 260 -0.48 18.19 -20.20
C TYR A 260 0.85 17.44 -20.11
N GLY A 261 1.47 17.42 -18.94
CA GLY A 261 2.73 16.74 -18.67
C GLY A 261 2.62 15.20 -18.77
N ALA A 262 1.43 14.63 -18.68
CA ALA A 262 1.22 13.19 -18.87
C ALA A 262 1.60 12.73 -20.28
N PHE A 263 1.40 13.60 -21.28
CA PHE A 263 1.66 13.32 -22.69
C PHE A 263 2.87 14.09 -23.25
N ASN A 264 3.21 15.22 -22.63
CA ASN A 264 4.29 16.12 -23.01
C ASN A 264 5.21 16.44 -21.82
N PRO A 265 5.85 15.44 -21.17
CA PRO A 265 6.60 15.69 -19.95
C PRO A 265 7.82 16.59 -20.18
N ALA A 266 8.47 16.52 -21.34
CA ALA A 266 9.61 17.38 -21.69
C ALA A 266 9.26 18.88 -21.63
N ALA A 267 8.06 19.25 -22.08
CA ALA A 267 7.62 20.64 -22.08
C ALA A 267 7.39 21.21 -20.68
N VAL A 268 7.06 20.35 -19.70
CA VAL A 268 6.77 20.76 -18.31
C VAL A 268 8.01 20.69 -17.41
N THR A 269 8.98 19.83 -17.78
CA THR A 269 10.19 19.59 -16.98
C THR A 269 11.48 20.21 -17.57
N GLY A 270 11.34 21.10 -18.55
CA GLY A 270 12.49 21.72 -19.22
C GLY A 270 13.35 20.72 -20.02
N GLY A 271 12.74 19.64 -20.52
CA GLY A 271 13.44 18.63 -21.31
C GLY A 271 14.04 17.47 -20.50
N VAL A 272 14.06 17.55 -19.18
CA VAL A 272 14.68 16.53 -18.31
C VAL A 272 13.95 15.21 -18.39
N VAL A 273 12.62 15.20 -18.36
CA VAL A 273 11.82 13.99 -18.58
C VAL A 273 11.51 13.87 -20.07
N GLY A 274 12.35 13.12 -20.78
CA GLY A 274 12.36 13.14 -22.23
C GLY A 274 11.18 12.47 -22.93
N THR A 275 10.50 11.52 -22.31
CA THR A 275 9.44 10.73 -22.97
C THR A 275 8.22 10.53 -22.11
N PHE A 276 7.06 10.46 -22.77
CA PHE A 276 5.79 10.15 -22.12
C PHE A 276 5.80 8.76 -21.46
N PHE A 277 6.55 7.81 -22.02
CA PHE A 277 6.71 6.48 -21.43
C PHE A 277 7.39 6.52 -20.06
N MET A 278 8.32 7.44 -19.83
CA MET A 278 8.96 7.61 -18.53
C MET A 278 7.96 8.10 -17.48
N SER A 279 7.16 9.10 -17.83
CA SER A 279 6.07 9.61 -16.98
C SER A 279 5.04 8.52 -16.65
N MET A 280 4.59 7.78 -17.69
CA MET A 280 3.66 6.67 -17.55
C MET A 280 4.24 5.55 -16.68
N LYS A 281 5.47 5.09 -16.97
CA LYS A 281 6.14 4.03 -16.21
C LYS A 281 6.24 4.40 -14.73
N LYS A 282 6.68 5.61 -14.41
CA LYS A 282 6.84 6.05 -13.02
C LYS A 282 5.50 6.22 -12.32
N GLY A 283 4.51 6.81 -12.99
CA GLY A 283 3.17 6.98 -12.43
C GLY A 283 2.48 5.65 -12.14
N VAL A 284 2.43 4.74 -13.11
CA VAL A 284 1.79 3.42 -12.96
C VAL A 284 2.50 2.60 -11.89
N SER A 285 3.85 2.50 -11.95
CA SER A 285 4.61 1.71 -10.98
C SER A 285 4.41 2.22 -9.55
N ARG A 286 4.48 3.53 -9.32
CA ARG A 286 4.30 4.09 -7.97
C ARG A 286 2.85 4.07 -7.50
N GLY A 287 1.88 4.18 -8.41
CA GLY A 287 0.47 3.97 -8.10
C GLY A 287 0.19 2.56 -7.60
N ILE A 288 0.67 1.54 -8.32
CA ILE A 288 0.51 0.13 -7.94
C ILE A 288 1.26 -0.19 -6.63
N PHE A 289 2.46 0.34 -6.48
CA PHE A 289 3.24 0.17 -5.25
C PHE A 289 2.52 0.74 -4.03
N SER A 290 1.82 1.86 -4.19
CA SER A 290 1.06 2.50 -3.10
C SER A 290 -0.21 1.72 -2.76
N ASN A 291 -1.09 1.46 -3.74
CA ASN A 291 -2.41 0.86 -3.50
C ASN A 291 -2.42 -0.67 -3.49
N GLU A 292 -1.30 -1.32 -3.82
CA GLU A 292 -1.12 -2.77 -3.85
C GLU A 292 -2.15 -3.52 -4.74
N ALA A 293 -2.83 -2.84 -5.67
CA ALA A 293 -3.78 -3.50 -6.58
C ALA A 293 -3.02 -4.36 -7.61
N GLY A 294 -3.33 -5.63 -7.66
CA GLY A 294 -2.61 -6.61 -8.48
C GLY A 294 -1.52 -7.37 -7.72
N LEU A 295 -1.14 -6.94 -6.52
CA LEU A 295 -0.23 -7.68 -5.65
C LEU A 295 -0.94 -8.75 -4.81
N GLY A 296 -2.24 -8.59 -4.56
CA GLY A 296 -3.07 -9.53 -3.81
C GLY A 296 -2.98 -9.39 -2.28
N THR A 297 -2.02 -8.65 -1.78
CA THR A 297 -1.68 -8.54 -0.34
C THR A 297 -2.84 -8.06 0.51
N GLY A 298 -3.49 -6.94 0.15
CA GLY A 298 -4.62 -6.38 0.90
C GLY A 298 -5.79 -7.35 1.06
N SER A 299 -5.97 -8.27 0.12
CA SER A 299 -7.01 -9.29 0.17
C SER A 299 -6.88 -10.25 1.37
N ILE A 300 -5.67 -10.38 1.93
CA ILE A 300 -5.39 -11.20 3.12
C ILE A 300 -6.10 -10.63 4.36
N ALA A 301 -6.04 -9.30 4.55
CA ALA A 301 -6.76 -8.64 5.65
C ALA A 301 -8.27 -8.73 5.47
N HIS A 302 -8.76 -8.49 4.25
CA HIS A 302 -10.17 -8.56 3.93
C HIS A 302 -10.77 -9.96 4.11
N ALA A 303 -9.99 -11.01 3.92
CA ALA A 303 -10.43 -12.38 4.16
C ALA A 303 -10.78 -12.66 5.63
N CYS A 304 -10.16 -11.91 6.56
CA CYS A 304 -10.44 -12.02 8.00
C CYS A 304 -11.77 -11.32 8.41
N ALA A 305 -12.47 -10.65 7.48
CA ALA A 305 -13.70 -9.91 7.78
C ALA A 305 -14.87 -10.82 8.15
N ASP A 306 -15.58 -10.51 9.23
CA ASP A 306 -16.82 -11.18 9.62
C ASP A 306 -17.97 -10.80 8.67
N THR A 307 -18.01 -11.45 7.52
CA THR A 307 -19.04 -11.24 6.49
C THR A 307 -19.31 -12.52 5.72
N LYS A 308 -20.57 -12.74 5.36
CA LYS A 308 -20.99 -13.84 4.47
C LYS A 308 -21.16 -13.40 3.01
N LYS A 309 -20.92 -12.12 2.71
CA LYS A 309 -21.15 -11.55 1.38
C LYS A 309 -19.82 -11.11 0.73
N PRO A 310 -19.16 -11.96 -0.09
CA PRO A 310 -17.86 -11.67 -0.69
C PRO A 310 -17.85 -10.38 -1.51
N VAL A 311 -18.85 -10.18 -2.37
CA VAL A 311 -18.98 -9.01 -3.23
C VAL A 311 -19.11 -7.72 -2.41
N LYS A 312 -19.86 -7.77 -1.30
CA LYS A 312 -19.99 -6.62 -0.39
C LYS A 312 -18.65 -6.22 0.21
N GLN A 313 -17.80 -7.20 0.56
CA GLN A 313 -16.44 -6.92 1.02
C GLN A 313 -15.55 -6.42 -0.12
N GLY A 314 -15.75 -6.90 -1.35
CA GLY A 314 -15.06 -6.40 -2.54
C GLY A 314 -15.19 -4.89 -2.75
N PHE A 315 -16.35 -4.31 -2.43
CA PHE A 315 -16.55 -2.86 -2.51
C PHE A 315 -15.66 -2.06 -1.56
N PHE A 316 -15.25 -2.63 -0.43
CA PHE A 316 -14.25 -1.99 0.45
C PHE A 316 -12.88 -1.92 -0.23
N GLY A 317 -12.54 -2.88 -1.11
CA GLY A 317 -11.31 -2.81 -1.92
C GLY A 317 -11.34 -1.66 -2.95
N ILE A 318 -12.50 -1.31 -3.51
CA ILE A 318 -12.64 -0.11 -4.36
C ILE A 318 -12.36 1.15 -3.53
N PHE A 319 -12.94 1.25 -2.34
CA PHE A 319 -12.73 2.37 -1.43
C PHE A 319 -11.26 2.48 -1.01
N GLU A 320 -10.60 1.37 -0.72
CA GLU A 320 -9.18 1.31 -0.34
C GLU A 320 -8.29 1.98 -1.39
N VAL A 321 -8.38 1.55 -2.66
CA VAL A 321 -7.59 2.12 -3.76
C VAL A 321 -7.94 3.58 -4.01
N PHE A 322 -9.22 3.95 -3.91
CA PHE A 322 -9.66 5.33 -4.03
C PHE A 322 -9.05 6.22 -2.93
N ALA A 323 -9.16 5.82 -1.68
CA ALA A 323 -8.65 6.59 -0.54
C ALA A 323 -7.13 6.74 -0.60
N ASP A 324 -6.43 5.65 -0.93
CA ASP A 324 -4.97 5.63 -1.04
C ASP A 324 -4.47 6.54 -2.19
N THR A 325 -4.87 6.24 -3.41
CA THR A 325 -4.24 6.85 -4.59
C THR A 325 -4.97 8.10 -5.07
N ILE A 326 -6.31 8.04 -5.22
CA ILE A 326 -7.06 9.20 -5.74
C ILE A 326 -7.11 10.32 -4.71
N VAL A 327 -7.18 10.01 -3.40
CA VAL A 327 -7.23 11.04 -2.36
C VAL A 327 -5.82 11.36 -1.86
N ILE A 328 -5.15 10.44 -1.18
CA ILE A 328 -3.91 10.75 -0.44
C ILE A 328 -2.74 11.05 -1.38
N CYS A 329 -2.48 10.20 -2.39
CA CYS A 329 -1.39 10.47 -3.33
C CYS A 329 -1.61 11.75 -4.14
N THR A 330 -2.86 12.05 -4.52
CA THR A 330 -3.19 13.31 -5.21
C THR A 330 -2.92 14.51 -4.32
N LEU A 331 -3.34 14.47 -3.06
CA LEU A 331 -3.06 15.55 -2.10
C LEU A 331 -1.56 15.75 -1.90
N THR A 332 -0.78 14.68 -1.80
CA THR A 332 0.69 14.77 -1.73
C THR A 332 1.27 15.46 -2.97
N ALA A 333 0.80 15.08 -4.16
CA ALA A 333 1.23 15.70 -5.40
C ALA A 333 0.91 17.22 -5.42
N PHE A 334 -0.29 17.59 -4.97
CA PHE A 334 -0.68 18.99 -4.86
C PHE A 334 0.11 19.76 -3.80
N VAL A 335 0.44 19.12 -2.66
CA VAL A 335 1.34 19.71 -1.66
C VAL A 335 2.68 20.07 -2.30
N ILE A 336 3.30 19.17 -3.04
CA ILE A 336 4.59 19.41 -3.70
C ILE A 336 4.46 20.48 -4.77
N LEU A 337 3.49 20.38 -5.67
CA LEU A 337 3.41 21.21 -6.86
C LEU A 337 2.80 22.61 -6.57
N CYS A 338 1.82 22.72 -5.67
CA CYS A 338 1.21 24.01 -5.32
C CYS A 338 2.09 24.84 -4.38
N SER A 339 2.92 24.21 -3.54
CA SER A 339 3.80 24.95 -2.63
C SER A 339 4.86 25.79 -3.36
N GLY A 340 5.19 25.40 -4.60
CA GLY A 340 6.18 26.10 -5.43
C GLY A 340 7.62 25.81 -5.06
N VAL A 341 7.87 24.74 -4.29
CA VAL A 341 9.24 24.26 -4.04
C VAL A 341 9.85 23.75 -5.36
N PRO A 342 11.14 24.02 -5.60
CA PRO A 342 11.83 23.49 -6.78
C PRO A 342 11.86 21.96 -6.73
N VAL A 343 11.36 21.34 -7.79
CA VAL A 343 11.41 19.87 -7.95
C VAL A 343 12.72 19.49 -8.65
N PRO A 344 13.56 18.63 -8.07
CA PRO A 344 14.80 18.18 -8.68
C PRO A 344 14.50 17.15 -9.79
N TYR A 345 14.03 17.61 -10.95
CA TYR A 345 13.71 16.71 -12.06
C TYR A 345 14.95 15.96 -12.54
N GLY A 346 14.79 14.65 -12.76
CA GLY A 346 15.85 13.73 -13.16
C GLY A 346 16.63 13.12 -11.99
N GLU A 347 16.47 13.62 -10.78
CA GLU A 347 17.12 13.12 -9.59
C GLU A 347 16.14 12.34 -8.68
N ALA A 348 16.65 11.41 -7.90
CA ALA A 348 15.82 10.69 -6.94
C ALA A 348 15.40 11.64 -5.82
N ALA A 349 14.10 11.70 -5.54
CA ALA A 349 13.54 12.41 -4.41
C ALA A 349 12.69 11.47 -3.56
N GLY A 350 12.64 11.74 -2.28
CA GLY A 350 11.88 11.00 -1.29
C GLY A 350 10.92 11.88 -0.49
N ALA A 351 10.68 11.51 0.75
CA ALA A 351 9.76 12.21 1.64
C ALA A 351 10.18 13.67 1.93
N GLU A 352 11.48 13.97 1.84
CA GLU A 352 12.03 15.29 2.05
C GLU A 352 11.39 16.35 1.12
N LEU A 353 11.09 16.01 -0.13
CA LEU A 353 10.43 16.91 -1.07
C LEU A 353 9.00 17.26 -0.62
N THR A 354 8.27 16.27 -0.10
CA THR A 354 6.93 16.50 0.47
C THR A 354 7.00 17.34 1.74
N ILE A 355 7.98 17.08 2.61
CA ILE A 355 8.21 17.85 3.84
C ILE A 355 8.52 19.31 3.48
N LEU A 356 9.36 19.55 2.48
CA LEU A 356 9.64 20.89 1.96
C LEU A 356 8.35 21.58 1.48
N GLY A 357 7.45 20.87 0.80
CA GLY A 357 6.16 21.41 0.39
C GLY A 357 5.30 21.87 1.57
N PHE A 358 5.27 21.11 2.66
CA PHE A 358 4.59 21.54 3.89
C PHE A 358 5.29 22.70 4.58
N THR A 359 6.61 22.62 4.74
CA THR A 359 7.38 23.66 5.48
C THR A 359 7.41 24.98 4.74
N SER A 360 7.41 25.00 3.42
CA SER A 360 7.33 26.24 2.63
C SER A 360 6.00 26.97 2.81
N THR A 361 4.92 26.24 3.13
CA THR A 361 3.59 26.84 3.32
C THR A 361 3.32 27.19 4.78
N TYR A 362 3.67 26.32 5.72
CA TYR A 362 3.33 26.48 7.14
C TYR A 362 4.48 26.97 8.01
N GLY A 363 5.71 26.95 7.49
CA GLY A 363 6.91 27.23 8.26
C GLY A 363 7.51 25.96 8.92
N SER A 364 8.67 26.12 9.56
CA SER A 364 9.46 25.00 10.08
C SER A 364 8.78 24.19 11.18
N TRP A 365 7.84 24.77 11.92
CA TRP A 365 7.12 24.07 13.00
C TRP A 365 6.34 22.84 12.52
N VAL A 366 5.89 22.82 11.25
CA VAL A 366 5.14 21.69 10.70
C VAL A 366 6.00 20.43 10.54
N SER A 367 7.33 20.54 10.60
CA SER A 367 8.23 19.39 10.50
C SER A 367 7.99 18.34 11.60
N ILE A 368 7.59 18.76 12.81
CA ILE A 368 7.19 17.82 13.87
C ILE A 368 5.94 17.03 13.47
N PHE A 369 4.95 17.71 12.90
CA PHE A 369 3.68 17.07 12.50
C PHE A 369 3.88 16.16 11.31
N THR A 370 4.73 16.50 10.34
CA THR A 370 5.06 15.60 9.22
C THR A 370 5.84 14.39 9.69
N ALA A 371 6.77 14.53 10.64
CA ALA A 371 7.48 13.43 11.26
C ALA A 371 6.50 12.50 12.02
N ALA A 372 5.58 13.07 12.81
CA ALA A 372 4.55 12.30 13.50
C ALA A 372 3.63 11.54 12.53
N ALA A 373 3.21 12.17 11.43
CA ALA A 373 2.41 11.53 10.39
C ALA A 373 3.17 10.35 9.75
N MET A 374 4.46 10.56 9.41
CA MET A 374 5.30 9.49 8.85
C MET A 374 5.48 8.32 9.84
N CYS A 375 5.65 8.62 11.13
CA CYS A 375 5.71 7.59 12.16
C CYS A 375 4.41 6.77 12.23
N CYS A 376 3.25 7.42 12.21
CA CYS A 376 1.95 6.74 12.21
C CYS A 376 1.78 5.88 10.95
N PHE A 377 2.10 6.41 9.77
CA PHE A 377 1.99 5.68 8.51
C PHE A 377 2.92 4.46 8.47
N ALA A 378 4.19 4.64 8.81
CA ALA A 378 5.14 3.55 8.82
C ALA A 378 4.80 2.50 9.89
N PHE A 379 4.38 2.91 11.09
CA PHE A 379 4.00 1.98 12.15
C PHE A 379 2.75 1.17 11.80
N SER A 380 1.73 1.80 11.20
CA SER A 380 0.55 1.07 10.71
C SER A 380 0.90 0.05 9.64
N THR A 381 1.83 0.41 8.73
CA THR A 381 2.33 -0.48 7.69
C THR A 381 3.04 -1.71 8.28
N ILE A 382 3.89 -1.52 9.29
CA ILE A 382 4.56 -2.64 9.98
C ILE A 382 3.54 -3.61 10.58
N ILE A 383 2.50 -3.11 11.22
CA ILE A 383 1.45 -3.95 11.82
C ILE A 383 0.66 -4.72 10.76
N GLY A 384 0.24 -4.06 9.68
CA GLY A 384 -0.52 -4.69 8.61
C GLY A 384 0.28 -5.76 7.87
N TRP A 385 1.53 -5.47 7.51
CA TRP A 385 2.43 -6.43 6.87
C TRP A 385 2.81 -7.59 7.81
N GLY A 386 2.85 -7.36 9.11
CA GLY A 386 3.01 -8.43 10.11
C GLY A 386 1.90 -9.48 10.03
N LEU A 387 0.64 -9.05 9.82
CA LEU A 387 -0.47 -9.95 9.55
C LEU A 387 -0.29 -10.71 8.23
N TYR A 388 0.12 -10.03 7.16
CA TYR A 388 0.31 -10.68 5.85
C TYR A 388 1.38 -11.75 5.92
N GLY A 389 2.52 -11.45 6.55
CA GLY A 389 3.58 -12.42 6.76
C GLY A 389 3.15 -13.61 7.62
N ALA A 390 2.39 -13.35 8.70
CA ALA A 390 1.86 -14.42 9.54
C ALA A 390 0.93 -15.37 8.76
N ARG A 391 0.11 -14.85 7.85
CA ARG A 391 -0.76 -15.67 7.01
C ARG A 391 0.00 -16.42 5.92
N CYS A 392 1.05 -15.81 5.34
CA CYS A 392 1.90 -16.50 4.37
C CYS A 392 2.69 -17.65 5.04
N ILE A 393 3.28 -17.41 6.22
CA ILE A 393 4.06 -18.44 6.94
C ILE A 393 3.14 -19.57 7.46
N GLU A 394 1.92 -19.24 7.88
CA GLU A 394 0.90 -20.21 8.27
C GLU A 394 0.53 -21.15 7.12
N PHE A 395 0.36 -20.60 5.91
CA PHE A 395 0.05 -21.41 4.73
C PHE A 395 1.18 -22.35 4.35
N LEU A 396 2.44 -21.92 4.50
CA LEU A 396 3.63 -22.72 4.16
C LEU A 396 3.87 -23.86 5.15
N PHE A 397 3.61 -23.62 6.44
CA PHE A 397 3.95 -24.55 7.51
C PHE A 397 2.73 -24.93 8.36
N SER A 398 2.40 -24.12 9.36
CA SER A 398 1.20 -24.30 10.19
C SER A 398 0.96 -23.11 11.11
N SER A 399 -0.23 -23.06 11.73
CA SER A 399 -0.60 -22.03 12.70
C SER A 399 0.29 -22.00 13.96
N ARG A 400 1.06 -23.06 14.24
CA ARG A 400 1.93 -23.18 15.42
C ARG A 400 3.14 -22.23 15.35
N ILE A 401 3.65 -21.98 14.13
CA ILE A 401 4.85 -21.16 13.92
C ILE A 401 4.57 -19.65 13.95
N ILE A 402 3.30 -19.22 13.92
CA ILE A 402 2.93 -17.79 13.86
C ILE A 402 3.54 -16.97 14.98
N LYS A 403 3.51 -17.47 16.24
CA LYS A 403 4.09 -16.74 17.38
C LYS A 403 5.59 -16.54 17.24
N ALA A 404 6.31 -17.58 16.84
CA ALA A 404 7.76 -17.49 16.60
C ALA A 404 8.07 -16.50 15.46
N PHE A 405 7.32 -16.57 14.37
CA PHE A 405 7.43 -15.60 13.27
C PHE A 405 7.19 -14.16 13.75
N MET A 406 6.14 -13.89 14.53
CA MET A 406 5.82 -12.55 15.02
C MET A 406 6.94 -11.99 15.93
N ILE A 407 7.56 -12.84 16.74
CA ILE A 407 8.72 -12.45 17.57
C ILE A 407 9.91 -12.08 16.69
N VAL A 408 10.28 -12.95 15.74
CA VAL A 408 11.38 -12.67 14.80
C VAL A 408 11.11 -11.42 13.99
N TYR A 409 9.89 -11.28 13.45
CA TYR A 409 9.46 -10.10 12.70
C TYR A 409 9.59 -8.82 13.54
N SER A 410 9.19 -8.84 14.80
CA SER A 410 9.32 -7.68 15.70
C SER A 410 10.77 -7.32 15.97
N LEU A 411 11.66 -8.33 16.14
CA LEU A 411 13.10 -8.10 16.36
C LEU A 411 13.79 -7.51 15.13
N VAL A 412 13.32 -7.80 13.92
CA VAL A 412 13.85 -7.19 12.67
C VAL A 412 13.70 -5.67 12.68
N ALA A 413 12.75 -5.10 13.44
CA ALA A 413 12.64 -3.66 13.62
C ALA A 413 13.92 -3.03 14.19
N VAL A 414 14.63 -3.71 15.10
CA VAL A 414 15.92 -3.22 15.64
C VAL A 414 17.00 -3.18 14.55
N LEU A 415 17.01 -4.20 13.67
CA LEU A 415 17.94 -4.23 12.54
C LEU A 415 17.63 -3.11 11.54
N GLY A 416 16.34 -2.93 11.19
CA GLY A 416 15.88 -1.86 10.30
C GLY A 416 16.21 -0.46 10.79
N ALA A 417 16.27 -0.26 12.13
CA ALA A 417 16.64 0.99 12.74
C ALA A 417 18.13 1.36 12.60
N THR A 418 19.00 0.36 12.49
CA THR A 418 20.45 0.53 12.67
C THR A 418 21.29 0.21 11.43
N MET A 419 20.69 -0.48 10.44
CA MET A 419 21.38 -0.91 9.21
C MET A 419 21.19 0.07 8.06
N ASP A 420 22.19 0.15 7.18
CA ASP A 420 22.00 0.71 5.86
C ASP A 420 21.23 -0.30 4.98
N LEU A 421 20.08 0.11 4.51
CA LEU A 421 19.13 -0.78 3.85
C LEU A 421 19.24 -0.79 2.31
N GLY A 422 20.19 -0.08 1.68
CA GLY A 422 20.24 0.14 0.24
C GLY A 422 19.93 -1.10 -0.60
N MET A 423 20.75 -2.15 -0.46
CA MET A 423 20.55 -3.42 -1.20
C MET A 423 19.33 -4.21 -0.71
N LEU A 424 19.11 -4.27 0.62
CA LEU A 424 17.97 -4.98 1.20
C LEU A 424 16.63 -4.37 0.77
N TRP A 425 16.57 -3.05 0.65
CA TRP A 425 15.41 -2.37 0.10
C TRP A 425 15.11 -2.83 -1.33
N SER A 426 16.11 -2.78 -2.20
CA SER A 426 15.96 -3.19 -3.60
C SER A 426 15.52 -4.64 -3.74
N ILE A 427 16.08 -5.55 -2.95
CA ILE A 427 15.68 -6.97 -2.92
C ILE A 427 14.23 -7.13 -2.45
N ALA A 428 13.84 -6.45 -1.37
CA ALA A 428 12.48 -6.52 -0.85
C ALA A 428 11.44 -5.94 -1.84
N GLU A 429 11.78 -4.86 -2.53
CA GLU A 429 10.94 -4.28 -3.59
C GLU A 429 10.77 -5.24 -4.78
N THR A 430 11.82 -5.99 -5.10
CA THR A 430 11.78 -7.05 -6.14
C THR A 430 10.82 -8.17 -5.75
N PHE A 431 10.91 -8.71 -4.54
CA PHE A 431 9.99 -9.75 -4.08
C PHE A 431 8.55 -9.25 -3.94
N ASN A 432 8.37 -8.00 -3.54
CA ASN A 432 7.04 -7.37 -3.53
C ASN A 432 6.42 -7.37 -4.93
N GLY A 433 7.17 -6.96 -5.95
CA GLY A 433 6.70 -7.01 -7.34
C GLY A 433 6.45 -8.43 -7.86
N LEU A 434 7.29 -9.41 -7.47
CA LEU A 434 7.14 -10.83 -7.85
C LEU A 434 5.83 -11.44 -7.34
N MET A 435 5.27 -10.98 -6.24
CA MET A 435 3.96 -11.42 -5.75
C MET A 435 2.83 -11.16 -6.74
N ALA A 436 2.95 -10.13 -7.58
CA ALA A 436 1.95 -9.81 -8.60
C ALA A 436 1.75 -10.95 -9.61
N ILE A 437 2.81 -11.68 -9.97
CA ILE A 437 2.74 -12.72 -11.01
C ILE A 437 1.75 -13.82 -10.63
N PRO A 438 1.93 -14.56 -9.51
CA PRO A 438 0.98 -15.59 -9.11
C PRO A 438 -0.43 -15.06 -8.86
N ASN A 439 -0.52 -13.84 -8.33
CA ASN A 439 -1.80 -13.21 -8.05
C ASN A 439 -2.58 -12.90 -9.33
N LEU A 440 -1.96 -12.20 -10.30
CA LEU A 440 -2.61 -11.81 -11.55
C LEU A 440 -3.04 -13.02 -12.38
N ILE A 441 -2.23 -14.08 -12.43
CA ILE A 441 -2.60 -15.34 -13.08
C ILE A 441 -3.89 -15.89 -12.46
N ALA A 442 -3.95 -15.95 -11.14
CA ALA A 442 -5.11 -16.47 -10.43
C ALA A 442 -6.36 -15.62 -10.63
N VAL A 443 -6.25 -14.30 -10.49
CA VAL A 443 -7.38 -13.37 -10.66
C VAL A 443 -7.91 -13.40 -12.09
N PHE A 444 -7.02 -13.48 -13.09
CA PHE A 444 -7.40 -13.62 -14.49
C PHE A 444 -8.17 -14.92 -14.73
N LEU A 445 -7.65 -16.06 -14.29
CA LEU A 445 -8.28 -17.36 -14.46
C LEU A 445 -9.61 -17.48 -13.68
N LEU A 446 -9.71 -16.87 -12.51
CA LEU A 446 -10.91 -16.84 -11.67
C LEU A 446 -11.88 -15.69 -11.99
N SER A 447 -11.62 -14.91 -13.04
CA SER A 447 -12.48 -13.78 -13.43
C SER A 447 -13.94 -14.18 -13.69
N GLY A 448 -14.17 -15.39 -14.22
CA GLY A 448 -15.51 -15.96 -14.39
C GLY A 448 -16.27 -16.11 -13.07
N THR A 449 -15.58 -16.54 -12.01
CA THR A 449 -16.15 -16.65 -10.65
C THR A 449 -16.52 -15.29 -10.11
N VAL A 450 -15.67 -14.26 -10.31
CA VAL A 450 -15.97 -12.88 -9.88
C VAL A 450 -17.25 -12.39 -10.56
N VAL A 451 -17.36 -12.54 -11.89
CA VAL A 451 -18.55 -12.12 -12.65
C VAL A 451 -19.81 -12.83 -12.18
N LYS A 452 -19.73 -14.15 -11.92
CA LYS A 452 -20.84 -14.95 -11.39
C LYS A 452 -21.29 -14.39 -10.03
N LEU A 453 -20.38 -14.22 -9.09
CA LEU A 453 -20.68 -13.70 -7.75
C LEU A 453 -21.29 -12.29 -7.79
N VAL A 454 -20.84 -11.43 -8.69
CA VAL A 454 -21.39 -10.09 -8.87
C VAL A 454 -22.83 -10.16 -9.37
N ARG A 455 -23.16 -11.02 -10.33
CA ARG A 455 -24.52 -11.22 -10.82
C ARG A 455 -25.43 -11.72 -9.72
N GLU A 456 -25.05 -12.82 -9.05
CA GLU A 456 -25.83 -13.40 -7.94
C GLU A 456 -26.10 -12.39 -6.82
N TYR A 457 -25.11 -11.53 -6.52
CA TYR A 457 -25.27 -10.50 -5.50
C TYR A 457 -26.34 -9.47 -5.86
N PHE A 458 -26.32 -8.94 -7.08
CA PHE A 458 -27.29 -7.93 -7.50
C PHE A 458 -28.65 -8.51 -7.87
N ASP A 459 -28.72 -9.73 -8.41
CA ASP A 459 -29.97 -10.45 -8.67
C ASP A 459 -30.70 -10.82 -7.36
N GLY A 460 -29.92 -11.09 -6.28
CA GLY A 460 -30.45 -11.34 -4.94
C GLY A 460 -30.91 -10.09 -4.19
N GLU A 461 -30.28 -8.93 -4.41
CA GLU A 461 -30.73 -7.66 -3.79
C GLU A 461 -32.01 -7.10 -4.43
N GLY A 462 -32.35 -7.51 -5.67
CA GLY A 462 -33.61 -7.14 -6.32
C GLY A 462 -34.84 -7.90 -5.81
N LYS A 463 -34.66 -8.86 -4.88
CA LYS A 463 -35.72 -9.70 -4.32
C LYS A 463 -35.94 -9.52 -2.81
N GLY A 464 -35.32 -8.50 -2.20
CA GLY A 464 -35.41 -8.22 -0.76
C GLY A 464 -35.93 -6.81 -0.43
#